data_1d4b20733aa84ab60f51104f0941bb50
#
_entry.id   1d4b20733aa84ab60f51104f0941bb50
#
_cell.length_a   1.000
_cell.length_b   1.000
_cell.length_c   1.000
_cell.angle_alpha   90.00
_cell.angle_beta   90.00
_cell.angle_gamma   90.00
#
_symmetry.space_group_name_H-M   'P 1'
#
loop_
_entity.id
_entity.type
_entity.pdbx_description
1 polymer ?
#
loop_
_entity_poly.entity_id
_entity_poly.type
_entity_poly.pdbx_seq_one_letter_code
_entity_poly.pdbx_strand_id
1 'polypeptide(L)'
;MSRKTILLVDDSSTALLLARMVLQGRSYDVVTARDGLEGLEKAKQVKPDLILLDVMMPRMDGIEACKRLRDEPATRSVPIIMVTTRGEEGIAEASYAYGCNEFVTKPVDAAELLAKVRNCLGEWEIT
;
A
#
# COMPACT_ATOMS: atom_id res chain seq x y z
N MET A 1 1.28 5.71 -23.16
CA MET A 1 1.42 6.14 -21.75
C MET A 1 1.56 4.91 -20.86
N SER A 2 2.49 4.96 -19.95
CA SER A 2 2.69 3.84 -19.05
C SER A 2 1.64 3.85 -17.94
N ARG A 3 1.19 2.66 -17.55
CA ARG A 3 0.27 2.49 -16.44
C ARG A 3 1.05 2.65 -15.13
N LYS A 4 0.39 3.17 -14.11
CA LYS A 4 0.98 3.21 -12.78
C LYS A 4 0.95 1.82 -12.16
N THR A 5 2.00 1.47 -11.44
CA THR A 5 2.13 0.18 -10.79
C THR A 5 1.91 0.30 -9.30
N ILE A 6 1.04 -0.53 -8.75
CA ILE A 6 0.73 -0.56 -7.32
C ILE A 6 1.17 -1.91 -6.76
N LEU A 7 1.98 -1.88 -5.71
CA LEU A 7 2.40 -3.08 -4.99
C LEU A 7 1.46 -3.28 -3.80
N LEU A 8 0.82 -4.44 -3.73
CA LEU A 8 -0.07 -4.81 -2.63
C LEU A 8 0.66 -5.80 -1.73
N VAL A 9 0.82 -5.48 -0.45
CA VAL A 9 1.50 -6.35 0.51
C VAL A 9 0.52 -6.74 1.61
N ASP A 10 0.11 -8.00 1.63
CA ASP A 10 -0.88 -8.52 2.58
C ASP A 10 -0.74 -10.04 2.61
N ASP A 11 -0.86 -10.66 3.78
CA ASP A 11 -0.78 -12.11 3.88
C ASP A 11 -2.10 -12.81 3.59
N SER A 12 -3.19 -12.07 3.43
CA SER A 12 -4.51 -12.61 3.13
C SER A 12 -4.74 -12.66 1.62
N SER A 13 -4.91 -13.87 1.09
CA SER A 13 -5.22 -14.04 -0.35
C SER A 13 -6.50 -13.34 -0.73
N THR A 14 -7.50 -13.37 0.15
CA THR A 14 -8.78 -12.71 -0.12
C THR A 14 -8.61 -11.20 -0.20
N ALA A 15 -7.87 -10.61 0.74
CA ALA A 15 -7.63 -9.16 0.74
C ALA A 15 -6.88 -8.74 -0.52
N LEU A 16 -5.87 -9.52 -0.93
CA LEU A 16 -5.12 -9.23 -2.16
C LEU A 16 -6.02 -9.30 -3.38
N LEU A 17 -6.88 -10.32 -3.45
CA LEU A 17 -7.79 -10.46 -4.58
C LEU A 17 -8.76 -9.30 -4.68
N LEU A 18 -9.39 -8.91 -3.56
CA LEU A 18 -10.37 -7.82 -3.57
C LEU A 18 -9.72 -6.49 -3.95
N ALA A 19 -8.57 -6.18 -3.38
CA ALA A 19 -7.87 -4.95 -3.71
C ALA A 19 -7.42 -4.94 -5.18
N ARG A 20 -6.94 -6.09 -5.67
CA ARG A 20 -6.55 -6.21 -7.08
C ARG A 20 -7.73 -5.94 -8.00
N MET A 21 -8.90 -6.50 -7.71
CA MET A 21 -10.09 -6.30 -8.54
C MET A 21 -10.47 -4.82 -8.61
N VAL A 22 -10.42 -4.14 -7.47
CA VAL A 22 -10.74 -2.70 -7.43
C VAL A 22 -9.74 -1.90 -8.27
N LEU A 23 -8.46 -2.16 -8.10
CA LEU A 23 -7.42 -1.34 -8.71
C LEU A 23 -7.22 -1.65 -10.20
N GLN A 24 -7.25 -2.91 -10.60
CA GLN A 24 -7.11 -3.27 -12.02
C GLN A 24 -8.28 -2.75 -12.84
N GLY A 25 -9.46 -2.69 -12.25
CA GLY A 25 -10.62 -2.09 -12.91
C GLY A 25 -10.44 -0.62 -13.24
N ARG A 26 -9.44 0.04 -12.64
CA ARG A 26 -9.13 1.45 -12.87
C ARG A 26 -7.82 1.65 -13.62
N SER A 27 -7.36 0.62 -14.31
CA SER A 27 -6.20 0.70 -15.20
C SER A 27 -4.85 0.85 -14.49
N TYR A 28 -4.74 0.32 -13.29
CA TYR A 28 -3.45 0.19 -12.62
C TYR A 28 -2.88 -1.20 -12.85
N ASP A 29 -1.56 -1.30 -12.97
CA ASP A 29 -0.88 -2.58 -12.93
C ASP A 29 -0.66 -2.95 -11.46
N VAL A 30 -0.93 -4.20 -11.10
CA VAL A 30 -0.89 -4.63 -9.71
C VAL A 30 0.11 -5.77 -9.54
N VAL A 31 1.01 -5.61 -8.58
CA VAL A 31 1.96 -6.65 -8.17
C VAL A 31 1.65 -6.97 -6.71
N THR A 32 1.74 -8.23 -6.31
CA THR A 32 1.40 -8.63 -4.95
C THR A 32 2.58 -9.25 -4.23
N ALA A 33 2.61 -9.11 -2.90
CA ALA A 33 3.55 -9.75 -2.01
C ALA A 33 2.79 -10.23 -0.77
N ARG A 34 3.25 -11.33 -0.17
CA ARG A 34 2.52 -12.01 0.90
C ARG A 34 3.03 -11.68 2.30
N ASP A 35 4.12 -10.97 2.40
CA ASP A 35 4.66 -10.53 3.70
C ASP A 35 5.62 -9.37 3.48
N GLY A 36 6.10 -8.79 4.60
CA GLY A 36 6.94 -7.62 4.55
C GLY A 36 8.27 -7.84 3.85
N LEU A 37 8.87 -9.01 4.01
CA LEU A 37 10.16 -9.30 3.36
C LEU A 37 10.01 -9.38 1.85
N GLU A 38 9.00 -10.10 1.38
CA GLU A 38 8.71 -10.18 -0.04
C GLU A 38 8.35 -8.80 -0.59
N GLY A 39 7.60 -8.02 0.19
CA GLY A 39 7.23 -6.66 -0.19
C GLY A 39 8.45 -5.77 -0.41
N LEU A 40 9.44 -5.84 0.49
CA LEU A 40 10.66 -5.07 0.34
C LEU A 40 11.42 -5.45 -0.92
N GLU A 41 11.56 -6.76 -1.19
CA GLU A 41 12.24 -7.22 -2.38
C GLU A 41 11.54 -6.75 -3.65
N LYS A 42 10.23 -6.95 -3.71
CA LYS A 42 9.47 -6.56 -4.91
C LYS A 42 9.46 -5.07 -5.12
N ALA A 43 9.41 -4.27 -4.05
CA ALA A 43 9.47 -2.82 -4.17
C ALA A 43 10.76 -2.38 -4.85
N LYS A 44 11.88 -3.02 -4.52
CA LYS A 44 13.15 -2.69 -5.16
C LYS A 44 13.19 -3.14 -6.63
N GLN A 45 12.59 -4.30 -6.92
CA GLN A 45 12.60 -4.87 -8.27
C GLN A 45 11.68 -4.12 -9.24
N VAL A 46 10.45 -3.86 -8.83
CA VAL A 46 9.45 -3.30 -9.74
C VAL A 46 9.34 -1.78 -9.67
N LYS A 47 9.87 -1.17 -8.64
CA LYS A 47 9.82 0.28 -8.42
C LYS A 47 8.39 0.80 -8.58
N PRO A 48 7.48 0.39 -7.69
CA PRO A 48 6.07 0.76 -7.82
C PRO A 48 5.86 2.26 -7.62
N ASP A 49 4.75 2.74 -8.14
CA ASP A 49 4.34 4.14 -7.97
C ASP A 49 3.64 4.34 -6.62
N LEU A 50 3.13 3.28 -6.02
CA LEU A 50 2.45 3.31 -4.74
C LEU A 50 2.48 1.92 -4.10
N ILE A 51 2.55 1.87 -2.78
CA ILE A 51 2.53 0.62 -2.01
C ILE A 51 1.35 0.62 -1.06
N LEU A 52 0.54 -0.43 -1.12
CA LEU A 52 -0.53 -0.69 -0.16
C LEU A 52 0.01 -1.75 0.80
N LEU A 53 0.09 -1.44 2.09
CA LEU A 53 0.87 -2.23 3.03
C LEU A 53 0.05 -2.57 4.27
N ASP A 54 -0.25 -3.86 4.45
CA ASP A 54 -0.98 -4.33 5.62
C ASP A 54 -0.10 -4.18 6.87
N VAL A 55 -0.70 -3.74 7.97
CA VAL A 55 0.02 -3.59 9.24
C VAL A 55 0.34 -4.94 9.85
N MET A 56 -0.64 -5.86 9.88
CA MET A 56 -0.49 -7.15 10.58
C MET A 56 -0.10 -8.25 9.61
N MET A 57 1.18 -8.61 9.63
CA MET A 57 1.71 -9.69 8.78
C MET A 57 2.72 -10.52 9.57
N PRO A 58 2.89 -11.81 9.22
CA PRO A 58 3.92 -12.62 9.84
C PRO A 58 5.31 -12.18 9.41
N ARG A 59 6.31 -12.53 10.18
CA ARG A 59 7.74 -12.29 9.98
C ARG A 59 8.16 -10.84 10.06
N MET A 60 7.49 -9.94 9.34
CA MET A 60 7.79 -8.51 9.42
C MET A 60 6.47 -7.76 9.25
N ASP A 61 6.04 -7.02 10.27
CA ASP A 61 4.80 -6.25 10.18
C ASP A 61 4.96 -5.03 9.27
N GLY A 62 3.83 -4.39 8.96
CA GLY A 62 3.81 -3.27 8.04
C GLY A 62 4.55 -2.04 8.55
N ILE A 63 4.61 -1.83 9.86
CA ILE A 63 5.34 -0.69 10.42
C ILE A 63 6.84 -0.84 10.20
N GLU A 64 7.37 -2.03 10.47
CA GLU A 64 8.78 -2.31 10.23
C GLU A 64 9.10 -2.23 8.74
N ALA A 65 8.22 -2.78 7.90
CA ALA A 65 8.40 -2.71 6.45
C ALA A 65 8.41 -1.25 5.97
N CYS A 66 7.52 -0.42 6.50
CA CYS A 66 7.47 1.00 6.16
C CYS A 66 8.78 1.70 6.51
N LYS A 67 9.31 1.45 7.70
CA LYS A 67 10.59 2.03 8.12
C LYS A 67 11.70 1.65 7.14
N ARG A 68 11.78 0.37 6.78
CA ARG A 68 12.82 -0.10 5.87
C ARG A 68 12.68 0.46 4.47
N LEU A 69 11.44 0.62 3.99
CA LEU A 69 11.20 1.25 2.69
C LEU A 69 11.68 2.70 2.69
N ARG A 70 11.47 3.42 3.79
CA ARG A 70 11.92 4.81 3.89
C ARG A 70 13.44 4.95 4.02
N ASP A 71 14.11 3.93 4.53
CA ASP A 71 15.57 3.94 4.64
C ASP A 71 16.26 3.58 3.32
N GLU A 72 15.54 2.96 2.39
CA GLU A 72 16.11 2.50 1.13
C GLU A 72 15.99 3.60 0.08
N PRO A 73 17.09 4.05 -0.55
CA PRO A 73 17.01 5.13 -1.54
C PRO A 73 16.04 4.85 -2.69
N ALA A 74 15.93 3.60 -3.13
CA ALA A 74 15.06 3.23 -4.24
C ALA A 74 13.58 3.39 -3.93
N THR A 75 13.18 3.34 -2.64
CA THR A 75 11.78 3.35 -2.23
C THR A 75 11.43 4.51 -1.30
N ARG A 76 12.41 5.32 -0.95
CA ARG A 76 12.25 6.39 0.05
C ARG A 76 11.08 7.32 -0.22
N SER A 77 10.80 7.62 -1.47
CA SER A 77 9.78 8.60 -1.85
C SER A 77 8.48 7.99 -2.35
N VAL A 78 8.38 6.67 -2.39
CA VAL A 78 7.17 6.02 -2.90
C VAL A 78 6.03 6.20 -1.89
N PRO A 79 4.85 6.67 -2.31
CA PRO A 79 3.71 6.79 -1.39
C PRO A 79 3.32 5.43 -0.80
N ILE A 80 3.02 5.41 0.49
CA ILE A 80 2.62 4.21 1.21
C ILE A 80 1.28 4.45 1.87
N ILE A 81 0.30 3.58 1.58
CA ILE A 81 -0.99 3.55 2.26
C ILE A 81 -0.99 2.33 3.18
N MET A 82 -1.13 2.55 4.47
CA MET A 82 -1.22 1.45 5.44
C MET A 82 -2.64 0.92 5.46
N VAL A 83 -2.79 -0.39 5.58
CA VAL A 83 -4.10 -1.03 5.72
C VAL A 83 -4.19 -1.63 7.13
N THR A 84 -5.18 -1.18 7.90
CA THR A 84 -5.32 -1.59 9.31
C THR A 84 -6.66 -2.29 9.51
N THR A 85 -6.79 -3.05 10.60
CA THR A 85 -8.08 -3.59 10.99
C THR A 85 -8.74 -2.63 11.98
N ARG A 86 -10.07 -2.76 12.09
CA ARG A 86 -10.82 -1.96 13.06
C ARG A 86 -10.28 -2.24 14.47
N GLY A 87 -10.08 -1.19 15.24
CA GLY A 87 -9.49 -1.30 16.58
C GLY A 87 -8.00 -1.01 16.62
N GLU A 88 -7.38 -0.82 15.45
CA GLU A 88 -5.95 -0.55 15.35
C GLU A 88 -5.67 0.88 14.89
N GLU A 89 -6.63 1.78 15.06
CA GLU A 89 -6.49 3.15 14.61
C GLU A 89 -5.32 3.88 15.26
N GLY A 90 -5.04 3.57 16.54
CA GLY A 90 -3.88 4.13 17.23
C GLY A 90 -2.57 3.72 16.55
N ILE A 91 -2.49 2.50 16.04
CA ILE A 91 -1.32 2.03 15.31
C ILE A 91 -1.22 2.76 13.97
N ALA A 92 -2.36 2.95 13.31
CA ALA A 92 -2.41 3.67 12.05
C ALA A 92 -1.90 5.10 12.21
N GLU A 93 -2.34 5.80 13.26
CA GLU A 93 -1.88 7.15 13.53
C GLU A 93 -0.38 7.18 13.81
N ALA A 94 0.11 6.21 14.58
CA ALA A 94 1.54 6.12 14.88
C ALA A 94 2.36 5.87 13.61
N SER A 95 1.79 5.18 12.62
CA SER A 95 2.52 4.85 11.41
C SER A 95 2.88 6.06 10.56
N TYR A 96 2.18 7.19 10.73
CA TYR A 96 2.59 8.43 10.07
C TYR A 96 3.98 8.88 10.52
N ALA A 97 4.31 8.63 11.80
CA ALA A 97 5.64 8.97 12.32
C ALA A 97 6.74 8.13 11.65
N TYR A 98 6.37 6.98 11.09
CA TYR A 98 7.32 6.09 10.41
C TYR A 98 7.30 6.26 8.90
N GLY A 99 6.53 7.22 8.40
CA GLY A 99 6.62 7.61 7.00
C GLY A 99 5.51 7.15 6.08
N CYS A 100 4.39 6.63 6.60
CA CYS A 100 3.27 6.35 5.70
C CYS A 100 2.59 7.65 5.31
N ASN A 101 1.91 7.62 4.16
CA ASN A 101 1.24 8.81 3.63
C ASN A 101 -0.24 8.85 3.97
N GLU A 102 -0.85 7.68 4.13
CA GLU A 102 -2.27 7.56 4.35
C GLU A 102 -2.58 6.19 4.95
N PHE A 103 -3.79 5.99 5.47
CA PHE A 103 -4.22 4.66 5.88
C PHE A 103 -5.69 4.43 5.51
N VAL A 104 -6.07 3.15 5.38
CA VAL A 104 -7.46 2.73 5.22
C VAL A 104 -7.72 1.59 6.21
N THR A 105 -8.97 1.43 6.63
CA THR A 105 -9.36 0.41 7.60
C THR A 105 -10.11 -0.73 6.90
N LYS A 106 -9.81 -1.97 7.28
CA LYS A 106 -10.55 -3.14 6.80
C LYS A 106 -11.90 -3.22 7.50
N PRO A 107 -12.96 -3.66 6.81
CA PRO A 107 -12.99 -3.99 5.39
C PRO A 107 -12.83 -2.74 4.53
N VAL A 108 -12.01 -2.84 3.50
CA VAL A 108 -11.66 -1.70 2.68
C VAL A 108 -12.86 -1.29 1.81
N ASP A 109 -13.22 -0.02 1.86
CA ASP A 109 -14.23 0.55 0.98
C ASP A 109 -13.56 0.93 -0.34
N ALA A 110 -14.13 0.43 -1.45
CA ALA A 110 -13.53 0.64 -2.77
C ALA A 110 -13.42 2.10 -3.13
N ALA A 111 -14.47 2.89 -2.86
CA ALA A 111 -14.45 4.31 -3.20
C ALA A 111 -13.42 5.08 -2.38
N GLU A 112 -13.31 4.77 -1.09
CA GLU A 112 -12.31 5.39 -0.23
C GLU A 112 -10.90 5.04 -0.67
N LEU A 113 -10.67 3.76 -0.96
CA LEU A 113 -9.35 3.31 -1.42
C LEU A 113 -8.93 4.02 -2.70
N LEU A 114 -9.83 4.05 -3.68
CA LEU A 114 -9.54 4.72 -4.96
C LEU A 114 -9.27 6.20 -4.78
N ALA A 115 -10.04 6.88 -3.93
CA ALA A 115 -9.83 8.30 -3.67
C ALA A 115 -8.44 8.55 -3.08
N LYS A 116 -8.03 7.73 -2.11
CA LYS A 116 -6.72 7.87 -1.48
C LYS A 116 -5.58 7.51 -2.41
N VAL A 117 -5.76 6.48 -3.24
CA VAL A 117 -4.77 6.10 -4.25
C VAL A 117 -4.56 7.25 -5.24
N ARG A 118 -5.63 7.81 -5.78
CA ARG A 118 -5.53 8.93 -6.70
C ARG A 118 -4.84 10.13 -6.07
N ASN A 119 -5.21 10.42 -4.83
CA ASN A 119 -4.62 11.54 -4.12
C ASN A 119 -3.11 11.35 -3.94
N CYS A 120 -2.69 10.17 -3.54
CA CYS A 120 -1.26 9.87 -3.36
C CYS A 120 -0.50 9.88 -4.67
N LEU A 121 -1.15 9.53 -5.78
CA LEU A 121 -0.52 9.53 -7.10
C LEU A 121 -0.61 10.89 -7.80
N GLY A 122 -1.28 11.85 -7.20
CA GLY A 122 -1.45 13.16 -7.81
C GLY A 122 -2.45 13.16 -8.97
N GLU A 123 -3.36 12.19 -8.98
CA GLU A 123 -4.34 12.04 -10.05
C GLU A 123 -5.70 12.56 -9.59
N TRP A 124 -5.95 13.83 -9.81
CA TRP A 124 -7.23 14.42 -9.46
C TRP A 124 -8.14 14.45 -10.68
N GLU A 125 -9.44 14.20 -10.44
CA GLU A 125 -10.43 14.36 -11.49
C GLU A 125 -10.69 15.83 -11.72
N ILE A 126 -10.65 16.22 -12.97
CA ILE A 126 -11.04 17.57 -13.40
C ILE A 126 -12.37 17.43 -14.10
N THR A 127 -13.42 17.90 -13.46
CA THR A 127 -14.76 17.85 -14.04
C THR A 127 -15.30 19.23 -14.21
#